data_3a56853d73af02de1bb56c51dbb9bf35
#
_entry.id   3a56853d73af02de1bb56c51dbb9bf35
#
_cell.length_a   1.000
_cell.length_b   1.000
_cell.length_c   1.000
_cell.angle_alpha   90.00
_cell.angle_beta   90.00
_cell.angle_gamma   90.00
#
_symmetry.space_group_name_H-M   'P 1'
#
loop_
_entity.id
_entity.type
_entity.pdbx_description
1 polymer ?
#
loop_
_entity_poly.entity_id
_entity_poly.type
_entity_poly.pdbx_seq_one_letter_code
_entity_poly.pdbx_strand_id
1 'polypeptide(L)'
;MSLWDSLLIPERERDQLRRDVASSRPTHAWLFTGTAGAPHREAAKVFAAALLCEQPDPQNRGCGECKGCVNVMNGSHADFTHFRTEATNISIEEARELVMKAQDRPTVGRWRVI
;
A
#
# COMPACT_ATOMS: atom_id res chain seq x y z
N MET A 1 18.67 1.78 -3.59
CA MET A 1 17.66 1.00 -4.33
C MET A 1 16.29 1.26 -3.72
N SER A 2 15.29 1.44 -4.55
CA SER A 2 13.92 1.61 -4.06
C SER A 2 13.20 0.26 -4.02
N LEU A 3 12.07 0.24 -3.32
CA LEU A 3 11.23 -0.96 -3.29
C LEU A 3 10.70 -1.32 -4.68
N TRP A 4 10.53 -0.32 -5.54
CA TRP A 4 10.06 -0.53 -6.91
C TRP A 4 11.04 -1.37 -7.73
N ASP A 5 12.33 -1.26 -7.46
CA ASP A 5 13.37 -1.94 -8.23
C ASP A 5 13.33 -3.46 -8.05
N SER A 6 12.89 -3.92 -6.88
CA SER A 6 12.79 -5.35 -6.59
C SER A 6 11.45 -5.96 -6.97
N LEU A 7 10.51 -5.13 -7.44
CA LEU A 7 9.16 -5.57 -7.76
C LEU A 7 9.10 -6.07 -9.20
N LEU A 8 8.71 -7.34 -9.37
CA LEU A 8 8.66 -8.00 -10.67
C LEU A 8 7.29 -7.82 -11.35
N ILE A 9 7.00 -6.59 -11.74
CA ILE A 9 5.80 -6.26 -12.49
C ILE A 9 6.19 -5.51 -13.76
N PRO A 10 5.31 -5.48 -14.80
CA PRO A 10 5.59 -4.71 -16.01
C PRO A 10 5.83 -3.24 -15.70
N GLU A 11 6.71 -2.62 -16.47
CA GLU A 11 7.08 -1.21 -16.30
C GLU A 11 5.86 -0.29 -16.39
N ARG A 12 4.92 -0.60 -17.26
CA ARG A 12 3.69 0.18 -17.45
C ARG A 12 2.88 0.27 -16.15
N GLU A 13 2.67 -0.84 -15.47
CA GLU A 13 1.93 -0.89 -14.22
C GLU A 13 2.71 -0.22 -13.10
N ARG A 14 4.01 -0.42 -13.07
CA ARG A 14 4.89 0.26 -12.11
C ARG A 14 4.79 1.77 -12.24
N ASP A 15 4.87 2.28 -13.46
CA ASP A 15 4.79 3.73 -13.71
C ASP A 15 3.42 4.28 -13.33
N GLN A 16 2.37 3.54 -13.58
CA GLN A 16 1.01 3.93 -13.22
C GLN A 16 0.87 4.08 -11.70
N LEU A 17 1.38 3.13 -10.93
CA LEU A 17 1.36 3.18 -9.48
C LEU A 17 2.20 4.34 -8.95
N ARG A 18 3.37 4.54 -9.52
CA ARG A 18 4.26 5.63 -9.12
C ARG A 18 3.65 7.00 -9.40
N ARG A 19 2.94 7.16 -10.51
CA ARG A 19 2.22 8.40 -10.81
C ARG A 19 1.13 8.66 -9.78
N ASP A 20 0.42 7.61 -9.37
CA ASP A 20 -0.64 7.76 -8.36
C ASP A 20 -0.06 8.17 -7.00
N VAL A 21 1.06 7.59 -6.61
CA VAL A 21 1.77 7.97 -5.37
C VAL A 21 2.18 9.45 -5.39
N ALA A 22 2.62 9.93 -6.54
CA ALA A 22 3.06 11.33 -6.70
C ALA A 22 1.90 12.31 -6.80
N SER A 23 0.67 11.83 -7.00
CA SER A 23 -0.51 12.66 -7.13
C SER A 23 -0.92 13.26 -5.77
N SER A 24 -1.44 14.49 -5.79
CA SER A 24 -2.03 15.10 -4.60
C SER A 24 -3.36 14.45 -4.21
N ARG A 25 -3.96 13.68 -5.12
CA ARG A 25 -5.20 12.94 -4.91
C ARG A 25 -5.05 11.52 -5.42
N PRO A 26 -4.39 10.64 -4.66
CA PRO A 26 -4.28 9.23 -5.08
C PRO A 26 -5.66 8.60 -5.25
N THR A 27 -5.73 7.65 -6.18
CA THR A 27 -6.94 6.86 -6.38
C THR A 27 -7.32 6.17 -5.06
N HIS A 28 -8.59 6.29 -4.65
CA HIS A 28 -9.04 5.80 -3.34
C HIS A 28 -9.10 4.28 -3.23
N ALA A 29 -9.14 3.56 -4.33
CA ALA A 29 -9.22 2.10 -4.32
C ALA A 29 -8.50 1.52 -5.54
N TRP A 30 -7.69 0.50 -5.30
CA TRP A 30 -6.98 -0.24 -6.34
C TRP A 30 -7.30 -1.72 -6.22
N LEU A 31 -7.51 -2.37 -7.35
CA LEU A 31 -7.68 -3.81 -7.41
C LEU A 31 -6.46 -4.43 -8.10
N PHE A 32 -5.71 -5.24 -7.34
CA PHE A 32 -4.56 -5.96 -7.86
C PHE A 32 -4.98 -7.39 -8.17
N THR A 33 -4.90 -7.78 -9.42
CA THR A 33 -5.27 -9.11 -9.87
C THR A 33 -4.10 -9.82 -10.52
N GLY A 34 -4.10 -11.13 -10.47
CA GLY A 34 -3.07 -11.93 -11.09
C GLY A 34 -3.36 -13.42 -10.94
N THR A 35 -2.62 -14.23 -11.69
CA THR A 35 -2.66 -15.68 -11.55
C THR A 35 -1.97 -16.10 -10.26
N ALA A 36 -2.15 -17.36 -9.88
CA ALA A 36 -1.44 -17.93 -8.73
C ALA A 36 0.07 -17.74 -8.90
N GLY A 37 0.75 -17.23 -7.88
CA GLY A 37 2.18 -16.94 -7.91
C GLY A 37 2.56 -15.59 -8.48
N ALA A 38 1.61 -14.81 -9.01
CA ALA A 38 1.90 -13.45 -9.47
C ALA A 38 2.22 -12.52 -8.29
N PRO A 39 3.08 -11.49 -8.51
CA PRO A 39 3.54 -10.60 -7.43
C PRO A 39 2.53 -9.49 -7.09
N HIS A 40 1.24 -9.75 -7.21
CA HIS A 40 0.22 -8.72 -6.97
C HIS A 40 0.12 -8.29 -5.50
N ARG A 41 0.37 -9.20 -4.56
CA ARG A 41 0.39 -8.85 -3.13
C ARG A 41 1.60 -7.99 -2.78
N GLU A 42 2.75 -8.34 -3.32
CA GLU A 42 3.98 -7.56 -3.17
C GLU A 42 3.82 -6.17 -3.78
N ALA A 43 3.18 -6.09 -4.95
CA ALA A 43 2.89 -4.82 -5.61
C ALA A 43 2.00 -3.93 -4.74
N ALA A 44 0.94 -4.48 -4.16
CA ALA A 44 0.05 -3.74 -3.26
C ALA A 44 0.80 -3.24 -2.03
N LYS A 45 1.66 -4.06 -1.46
CA LYS A 45 2.44 -3.71 -0.28
C LYS A 45 3.47 -2.63 -0.57
N VAL A 46 4.17 -2.72 -1.70
CA VAL A 46 5.11 -1.69 -2.14
C VAL A 46 4.38 -0.37 -2.39
N PHE A 47 3.21 -0.43 -3.01
CA PHE A 47 2.38 0.75 -3.24
C PHE A 47 1.98 1.40 -1.92
N ALA A 48 1.55 0.61 -0.93
CA ALA A 48 1.22 1.11 0.41
C ALA A 48 2.43 1.77 1.07
N ALA A 49 3.61 1.14 0.97
CA ALA A 49 4.83 1.69 1.51
C ALA A 49 5.18 3.03 0.85
N ALA A 50 4.99 3.13 -0.46
CA ALA A 50 5.25 4.37 -1.19
C ALA A 50 4.30 5.49 -0.76
N LEU A 51 3.02 5.17 -0.55
CA LEU A 51 2.03 6.15 -0.07
C LEU A 51 2.37 6.67 1.33
N LEU A 52 2.99 5.87 2.16
CA LEU A 52 3.37 6.21 3.54
C LEU A 52 4.85 6.53 3.70
N CYS A 53 5.60 6.58 2.59
CA CYS A 53 7.01 6.94 2.58
C CYS A 53 7.19 8.37 3.06
N GLU A 54 8.22 8.60 3.86
CA GLU A 54 8.53 9.90 4.47
C GLU A 54 9.36 10.81 3.59
N GLN A 55 9.77 10.34 2.41
CA GLN A 55 10.53 11.18 1.48
C GLN A 55 9.70 12.38 1.02
N PRO A 56 10.24 13.59 1.10
CA PRO A 56 9.49 14.77 0.68
C PRO A 56 9.29 14.85 -0.84
N ASP A 57 10.24 14.37 -1.63
CA ASP A 57 10.12 14.33 -3.08
C ASP A 57 9.24 13.15 -3.48
N PRO A 58 8.08 13.41 -4.13
CA PRO A 58 7.20 12.32 -4.56
C PRO A 58 7.87 11.30 -5.48
N GLN A 59 8.88 11.70 -6.25
CA GLN A 59 9.56 10.80 -7.16
C GLN A 59 10.46 9.79 -6.42
N ASN A 60 10.81 10.06 -5.17
CA ASN A 60 11.64 9.19 -4.35
C ASN A 60 10.83 8.31 -3.40
N ARG A 61 9.51 8.37 -3.44
CA ARG A 61 8.65 7.58 -2.55
C ARG A 61 8.67 6.11 -2.90
N GLY A 62 8.72 5.28 -1.87
CA GLY A 62 9.02 3.86 -2.00
C GLY A 62 10.50 3.59 -1.80
N CYS A 63 11.19 4.44 -1.05
CA CYS A 63 12.64 4.37 -0.87
C CYS A 63 13.10 3.07 -0.19
N GLY A 64 12.25 2.45 0.64
CA GLY A 64 12.59 1.22 1.35
C GLY A 64 13.45 1.40 2.58
N GLU A 65 13.90 2.61 2.86
CA GLU A 65 14.86 2.89 3.93
C GLU A 65 14.28 3.75 5.04
N CYS A 66 13.28 4.60 4.75
CA CYS A 66 12.68 5.44 5.77
C CYS A 66 11.80 4.61 6.72
N LYS A 67 11.49 5.20 7.86
CA LYS A 67 10.69 4.56 8.89
C LYS A 67 9.30 4.14 8.37
N GLY A 68 8.68 5.00 7.55
CA GLY A 68 7.39 4.68 6.94
C GLY A 68 7.43 3.43 6.09
N CYS A 69 8.40 3.35 5.16
CA CYS A 69 8.57 2.18 4.31
C CYS A 69 8.88 0.92 5.12
N VAL A 70 9.82 1.00 6.04
CA VAL A 70 10.21 -0.16 6.86
C VAL A 70 9.02 -0.67 7.67
N ASN A 71 8.26 0.21 8.29
CA ASN A 71 7.12 -0.18 9.11
C ASN A 71 5.98 -0.80 8.29
N VAL A 72 5.74 -0.29 7.08
CA VAL A 72 4.74 -0.92 6.19
C VAL A 72 5.20 -2.32 5.80
N MET A 73 6.46 -2.46 5.39
CA MET A 73 6.98 -3.75 4.92
C MET A 73 6.98 -4.82 6.00
N ASN A 74 7.16 -4.45 7.26
CA ASN A 74 7.10 -5.41 8.37
C ASN A 74 5.71 -5.47 9.05
N GLY A 75 4.73 -4.72 8.56
CA GLY A 75 3.36 -4.79 9.05
C GLY A 75 3.08 -3.99 10.33
N SER A 76 3.99 -3.12 10.76
CA SER A 76 3.88 -2.39 12.03
C SER A 76 3.51 -0.91 11.90
N HIS A 77 3.23 -0.41 10.69
CA HIS A 77 2.88 0.99 10.51
C HIS A 77 1.48 1.29 11.08
N ALA A 78 1.36 2.37 11.85
CA ALA A 78 0.11 2.73 12.53
C ALA A 78 -1.03 3.05 11.54
N ASP A 79 -0.71 3.57 10.37
CA ASP A 79 -1.70 3.98 9.36
C ASP A 79 -1.92 2.96 8.26
N PHE A 80 -1.28 1.80 8.36
CA PHE A 80 -1.42 0.70 7.41
C PHE A 80 -2.06 -0.49 8.08
N THR A 81 -3.14 -0.99 7.49
CA THR A 81 -3.81 -2.21 7.95
C THR A 81 -3.79 -3.23 6.82
N HIS A 82 -3.17 -4.37 7.06
CA HIS A 82 -3.21 -5.50 6.15
C HIS A 82 -4.26 -6.48 6.68
N PHE A 83 -5.41 -6.53 6.02
CA PHE A 83 -6.47 -7.44 6.37
C PHE A 83 -6.43 -8.68 5.47
N ARG A 84 -6.57 -9.84 6.10
CA ARG A 84 -6.65 -11.10 5.37
C ARG A 84 -7.63 -12.02 6.11
N THR A 85 -8.58 -12.60 5.38
CA THR A 85 -9.46 -13.62 5.94
C THR A 85 -8.99 -15.00 5.52
N GLU A 86 -9.11 -15.96 6.42
CA GLU A 86 -8.85 -17.36 6.12
C GLU A 86 -10.15 -18.09 5.71
N ALA A 87 -11.29 -17.45 5.89
CA ALA A 87 -12.58 -17.96 5.45
C ALA A 87 -12.75 -17.79 3.94
N THR A 88 -13.71 -18.49 3.36
CA THR A 88 -14.03 -18.39 1.93
C THR A 88 -14.54 -17.00 1.57
N ASN A 89 -15.26 -16.37 2.49
CA ASN A 89 -15.85 -15.04 2.31
C ASN A 89 -15.49 -14.14 3.49
N ILE A 90 -15.44 -12.84 3.23
CA ILE A 90 -15.33 -11.84 4.29
C ILE A 90 -16.69 -11.70 4.98
N SER A 91 -16.72 -11.84 6.29
CA SER A 91 -17.96 -11.72 7.07
C SER A 91 -18.41 -10.25 7.15
N ILE A 92 -19.68 -10.05 7.52
CA ILE A 92 -20.22 -8.70 7.71
C ILE A 92 -19.50 -7.99 8.85
N GLU A 93 -19.17 -8.69 9.94
CA GLU A 93 -18.44 -8.14 11.07
C GLU A 93 -17.03 -7.68 10.64
N GLU A 94 -16.33 -8.51 9.86
CA GLU A 94 -15.02 -8.17 9.34
C GLU A 94 -15.07 -6.94 8.43
N ALA A 95 -16.08 -6.86 7.55
CA ALA A 95 -16.27 -5.73 6.66
C ALA A 95 -16.56 -4.45 7.45
N ARG A 96 -17.36 -4.52 8.51
CA ARG A 96 -17.66 -3.37 9.38
C ARG A 96 -16.43 -2.86 10.09
N GLU A 97 -15.56 -3.75 10.57
CA GLU A 97 -14.29 -3.35 11.18
C GLU A 97 -13.40 -2.60 10.19
N LEU A 98 -13.33 -3.07 8.94
CA LEU A 98 -12.56 -2.39 7.90
C LEU A 98 -13.11 -1.00 7.61
N VAL A 99 -14.43 -0.86 7.53
CA VAL A 99 -15.08 0.44 7.31
C VAL A 99 -14.77 1.41 8.44
N MET A 100 -14.84 0.95 9.68
CA MET A 100 -14.51 1.78 10.84
C MET A 100 -13.05 2.23 10.81
N LYS A 101 -12.11 1.33 10.50
CA LYS A 101 -10.70 1.68 10.38
C LYS A 101 -10.45 2.65 9.24
N ALA A 102 -11.16 2.50 8.12
CA ALA A 102 -11.01 3.37 6.96
C ALA A 102 -11.49 4.80 7.24
N GLN A 103 -12.37 4.99 8.21
CA GLN A 103 -12.86 6.31 8.60
C GLN A 103 -11.91 7.04 9.54
N ASP A 104 -10.96 6.35 10.14
CA ASP A 104 -9.98 6.97 11.02
C ASP A 104 -9.00 7.83 10.22
N ARG A 105 -8.63 8.96 10.81
CA ARG A 105 -7.60 9.81 10.20
C ARG A 105 -6.22 9.19 10.37
N PRO A 106 -5.29 9.45 9.44
CA PRO A 106 -3.90 9.04 9.64
C PRO A 106 -3.33 9.66 10.91
N THR A 107 -2.51 8.90 11.63
CA THR A 107 -1.86 9.39 12.85
C THR A 107 -0.43 9.85 12.61
N VAL A 108 0.27 9.23 11.69
CA VAL A 108 1.69 9.49 11.41
C VAL A 108 1.91 9.85 9.94
N GLY A 109 1.30 9.10 9.05
CA GLY A 109 1.47 9.26 7.61
C GLY A 109 0.53 10.27 6.99
N ARG A 110 0.64 10.43 5.67
CA ARG A 110 -0.24 11.29 4.89
C ARG A 110 -1.60 10.67 4.63
N TRP A 111 -1.67 9.36 4.64
CA TRP A 111 -2.84 8.60 4.22
C TRP A 111 -3.14 7.47 5.19
N ARG A 112 -4.39 7.06 5.23
CA ARG A 112 -4.82 5.82 5.87
C ARG A 112 -4.92 4.77 4.78
N VAL A 113 -4.15 3.69 4.89
CA VAL A 113 -4.06 2.63 3.86
C VAL A 113 -4.54 1.30 4.44
N ILE A 114 -5.49 0.69 3.76
CA ILE A 114 -6.01 -0.62 4.14
C ILE A 114 -5.91 -1.57 2.95
#